data_eb9851b88e2a3e010bbd6db2272bdeda
#
_entry.id   eb9851b88e2a3e010bbd6db2272bdeda
#
_cell.length_a   1.000
_cell.length_b   1.000
_cell.length_c   1.000
_cell.angle_alpha   90.00
_cell.angle_beta   90.00
_cell.angle_gamma   90.00
#
_symmetry.space_group_name_H-M   'P 1'
#
loop_
_entity.id
_entity.type
_entity.pdbx_description
1 polymer ?
#
loop_
_entity_poly.entity_id
_entity_poly.type
_entity_poly.pdbx_seq_one_letter_code
_entity_poly.pdbx_strand_id
1 'polypeptide(L)'
;MTVAERDQASVRTAGAAPPRAWLDGVNPVTKIVLALLLSVPLFASIDMVSPLVAIALQLLCLPLTGLSLMTVLRRLLPIALFAPVAGVSMLLYAKPEGEIYWRFGFAAISEGSILLALAVTLRVIALGLPTILLFGRTDPTELGDALAQVAHLPSRFVLGVLAGTRMLGLFLDDWRTMALARRARGVGDRGAVRRFFSMAFVLLVFAVRRGTKLAMAMEARGFGSGIPRTWARPSRLHARDGIAALGGVAIMVLAIVAAVAAGVFRFVWS
;
A
#
# COMPACT_ATOMS: atom_id res chain seq x y z
N MET A 1 -21.47 -20.96 -33.86
CA MET A 1 -20.73 -19.92 -33.12
C MET A 1 -19.29 -19.94 -33.60
N THR A 2 -18.92 -18.95 -34.42
CA THR A 2 -17.60 -18.89 -35.06
C THR A 2 -16.54 -18.49 -34.07
N VAL A 3 -15.24 -18.79 -34.36
CA VAL A 3 -14.10 -18.42 -33.50
C VAL A 3 -14.08 -16.92 -33.24
N ALA A 4 -14.49 -16.13 -34.25
CA ALA A 4 -14.60 -14.67 -34.14
C ALA A 4 -15.68 -14.20 -33.13
N GLU A 5 -16.78 -14.92 -32.98
CA GLU A 5 -17.82 -14.62 -31.99
C GLU A 5 -17.39 -14.96 -30.57
N ARG A 6 -16.58 -16.03 -30.40
CA ARG A 6 -15.95 -16.35 -29.09
C ARG A 6 -14.94 -15.31 -28.67
N ASP A 7 -14.10 -14.83 -29.59
CA ASP A 7 -13.14 -13.76 -29.29
C ASP A 7 -13.83 -12.44 -28.97
N GLN A 8 -14.90 -12.08 -29.67
CA GLN A 8 -15.68 -10.89 -29.35
C GLN A 8 -16.45 -11.01 -28.02
N ALA A 9 -16.92 -12.20 -27.67
CA ALA A 9 -17.55 -12.47 -26.38
C ALA A 9 -16.53 -12.41 -25.24
N SER A 10 -15.32 -12.93 -25.42
CA SER A 10 -14.23 -12.85 -24.43
C SER A 10 -13.73 -11.41 -24.22
N VAL A 11 -13.67 -10.60 -25.27
CA VAL A 11 -13.32 -9.18 -25.20
C VAL A 11 -14.43 -8.35 -24.52
N ARG A 12 -15.70 -8.70 -24.74
CA ARG A 12 -16.83 -8.04 -24.06
C ARG A 12 -16.93 -8.39 -22.58
N THR A 13 -16.60 -9.62 -22.17
CA THR A 13 -16.56 -10.01 -20.74
C THR A 13 -15.33 -9.47 -20.01
N ALA A 14 -14.21 -9.25 -20.72
CA ALA A 14 -13.01 -8.62 -20.15
C ALA A 14 -13.16 -7.09 -19.95
N GLY A 15 -14.19 -6.47 -20.53
CA GLY A 15 -14.38 -5.01 -20.51
C GLY A 15 -15.44 -4.49 -19.53
N ALA A 16 -16.12 -5.35 -18.75
CA ALA A 16 -17.00 -4.87 -17.70
C ALA A 16 -16.15 -4.34 -16.55
N ALA A 17 -15.97 -3.00 -16.50
CA ALA A 17 -15.36 -2.36 -15.35
C ALA A 17 -16.09 -2.83 -14.08
N PRO A 18 -15.37 -3.29 -13.04
CA PRO A 18 -16.01 -3.73 -11.82
C PRO A 18 -16.91 -2.63 -11.26
N PRO A 19 -18.06 -2.98 -10.66
CA PRO A 19 -18.98 -1.98 -10.15
C PRO A 19 -18.23 -0.98 -9.27
N ARG A 20 -18.49 0.31 -9.50
CA ARG A 20 -17.84 1.39 -8.76
C ARG A 20 -18.20 1.27 -7.29
N ALA A 21 -17.21 1.04 -6.45
CA ALA A 21 -17.38 1.07 -5.01
C ALA A 21 -17.55 2.51 -4.51
N TRP A 22 -18.13 2.68 -3.32
CA TRP A 22 -18.32 4.00 -2.74
C TRP A 22 -16.98 4.75 -2.57
N LEU A 23 -15.94 4.05 -2.13
CA LEU A 23 -14.58 4.59 -1.95
C LEU A 23 -13.86 4.94 -3.26
N ASP A 24 -14.30 4.44 -4.41
CA ASP A 24 -13.74 4.86 -5.72
C ASP A 24 -14.07 6.33 -6.02
N GLY A 25 -15.12 6.88 -5.41
CA GLY A 25 -15.49 8.28 -5.52
C GLY A 25 -14.82 9.21 -4.50
N VAL A 26 -14.00 8.69 -3.59
CA VAL A 26 -13.26 9.46 -2.60
C VAL A 26 -11.91 9.88 -3.18
N ASN A 27 -11.55 11.15 -2.95
CA ASN A 27 -10.29 11.71 -3.45
C ASN A 27 -9.08 10.94 -2.89
N PRO A 28 -8.06 10.62 -3.72
CA PRO A 28 -6.88 9.91 -3.26
C PRO A 28 -6.11 10.60 -2.13
N VAL A 29 -6.10 11.94 -2.07
CA VAL A 29 -5.48 12.69 -0.94
C VAL A 29 -6.24 12.42 0.35
N THR A 30 -7.58 12.40 0.29
CA THR A 30 -8.41 12.04 1.45
C THR A 30 -8.11 10.62 1.93
N LYS A 31 -7.87 9.67 1.01
CA LYS A 31 -7.46 8.30 1.38
C LYS A 31 -6.11 8.27 2.11
N ILE A 32 -5.14 9.11 1.71
CA ILE A 32 -3.86 9.25 2.44
C ILE A 32 -4.11 9.77 3.86
N VAL A 33 -4.86 10.87 3.98
CA VAL A 33 -5.19 11.46 5.28
C VAL A 33 -5.92 10.44 6.15
N LEU A 34 -6.86 9.70 5.58
CA LEU A 34 -7.61 8.65 6.27
C LEU A 34 -6.71 7.51 6.74
N ALA A 35 -5.77 7.06 5.89
CA ALA A 35 -4.79 6.04 6.27
C ALA A 35 -3.92 6.50 7.43
N LEU A 36 -3.43 7.75 7.40
CA LEU A 36 -2.66 8.33 8.49
C LEU A 36 -3.49 8.48 9.77
N LEU A 37 -4.72 8.95 9.65
CA LEU A 37 -5.64 9.12 10.77
C LEU A 37 -5.97 7.80 11.44
N LEU A 38 -6.13 6.72 10.68
CA LEU A 38 -6.35 5.37 11.21
C LEU A 38 -5.07 4.75 11.80
N SER A 39 -3.88 5.19 11.37
CA SER A 39 -2.62 4.61 11.79
C SER A 39 -2.00 5.34 12.99
N VAL A 40 -1.96 6.68 12.98
CA VAL A 40 -1.23 7.48 13.97
C VAL A 40 -1.68 7.22 15.41
N PRO A 41 -2.99 7.18 15.74
CA PRO A 41 -3.42 6.92 17.10
C PRO A 41 -3.07 5.51 17.61
N LEU A 42 -2.99 4.52 16.72
CA LEU A 42 -2.56 3.17 17.08
C LEU A 42 -1.09 3.10 17.50
N PHE A 43 -0.24 4.04 17.06
CA PHE A 43 1.13 4.14 17.56
C PHE A 43 1.21 4.69 18.99
N ALA A 44 0.21 5.44 19.42
CA ALA A 44 0.19 6.07 20.74
C ALA A 44 -0.27 5.13 21.86
N SER A 45 -0.92 4.01 21.55
CA SER A 45 -1.46 3.05 22.53
C SER A 45 -0.67 1.75 22.53
N ILE A 46 -0.44 1.15 23.72
CA ILE A 46 0.17 -0.19 23.87
C ILE A 46 -0.86 -1.10 24.53
N ASP A 47 -1.90 -1.40 23.80
CA ASP A 47 -2.97 -2.29 24.26
C ASP A 47 -3.34 -3.28 23.14
N MET A 48 -4.03 -4.34 23.51
CA MET A 48 -4.50 -5.36 22.57
C MET A 48 -5.90 -5.04 22.02
N VAL A 49 -6.67 -4.24 22.75
CA VAL A 49 -8.09 -3.98 22.43
C VAL A 49 -8.21 -2.97 21.28
N SER A 50 -7.43 -1.86 21.30
CA SER A 50 -7.50 -0.85 20.24
C SER A 50 -7.23 -1.42 18.84
N PRO A 51 -6.15 -2.19 18.60
CA PRO A 51 -5.91 -2.73 17.25
C PRO A 51 -6.96 -3.79 16.86
N LEU A 52 -7.48 -4.58 17.80
CA LEU A 52 -8.51 -5.58 17.52
C LEU A 52 -9.82 -4.92 17.09
N VAL A 53 -10.27 -3.90 17.82
CA VAL A 53 -11.49 -3.14 17.49
C VAL A 53 -11.29 -2.37 16.17
N ALA A 54 -10.13 -1.77 15.96
CA ALA A 54 -9.81 -1.09 14.71
C ALA A 54 -9.87 -2.06 13.51
N ILE A 55 -9.30 -3.26 13.60
CA ILE A 55 -9.39 -4.30 12.56
C ILE A 55 -10.85 -4.67 12.31
N ALA A 56 -11.62 -4.93 13.37
CA ALA A 56 -13.03 -5.32 13.23
C ALA A 56 -13.86 -4.24 12.52
N LEU A 57 -13.72 -2.97 12.92
CA LEU A 57 -14.42 -1.85 12.29
C LEU A 57 -13.96 -1.60 10.84
N GLN A 58 -12.68 -1.72 10.57
CA GLN A 58 -12.14 -1.61 9.21
C GLN A 58 -12.67 -2.74 8.30
N LEU A 59 -12.76 -3.97 8.80
CA LEU A 59 -13.35 -5.10 8.06
C LEU A 59 -14.86 -4.92 7.86
N LEU A 60 -15.56 -4.32 8.81
CA LEU A 60 -16.98 -3.97 8.65
C LEU A 60 -17.18 -2.97 7.49
N CYS A 61 -16.21 -2.09 7.25
CA CYS A 61 -16.22 -1.15 6.12
C CYS A 61 -15.83 -1.79 4.77
N LEU A 62 -15.50 -3.10 4.74
CA LEU A 62 -15.11 -3.80 3.52
C LEU A 62 -16.08 -3.62 2.34
N PRO A 63 -17.41 -3.70 2.50
CA PRO A 63 -18.34 -3.53 1.37
C PRO A 63 -18.24 -2.17 0.70
N LEU A 64 -17.82 -1.11 1.42
CA LEU A 64 -17.62 0.23 0.87
C LEU A 64 -16.41 0.30 -0.08
N THR A 65 -15.45 -0.62 0.07
CA THR A 65 -14.21 -0.66 -0.73
C THR A 65 -14.42 -1.37 -2.07
N GLY A 66 -15.45 -2.20 -2.20
CA GLY A 66 -15.68 -3.06 -3.36
C GLY A 66 -14.61 -4.14 -3.57
N LEU A 67 -13.79 -4.41 -2.55
CA LEU A 67 -12.83 -5.51 -2.54
C LEU A 67 -13.49 -6.78 -1.99
N SER A 68 -13.21 -7.94 -2.58
CA SER A 68 -13.62 -9.20 -1.98
C SER A 68 -12.76 -9.53 -0.77
N LEU A 69 -13.35 -10.15 0.26
CA LEU A 69 -12.64 -10.59 1.46
C LEU A 69 -11.42 -11.45 1.11
N MET A 70 -11.54 -12.33 0.12
CA MET A 70 -10.43 -13.17 -0.34
C MET A 70 -9.27 -12.32 -0.90
N THR A 71 -9.57 -11.23 -1.61
CA THR A 71 -8.53 -10.31 -2.13
C THR A 71 -7.81 -9.61 -0.99
N VAL A 72 -8.56 -9.15 0.02
CA VAL A 72 -7.99 -8.50 1.21
C VAL A 72 -7.12 -9.49 1.98
N LEU A 73 -7.61 -10.71 2.24
CA LEU A 73 -6.85 -11.76 2.91
C LEU A 73 -5.55 -12.11 2.18
N ARG A 74 -5.62 -12.27 0.84
CA ARG A 74 -4.42 -12.55 0.03
C ARG A 74 -3.38 -11.41 0.10
N ARG A 75 -3.84 -10.16 0.10
CA ARG A 75 -2.95 -8.99 0.22
C ARG A 75 -2.44 -8.78 1.64
N LEU A 76 -3.23 -9.16 2.64
CA LEU A 76 -2.87 -9.10 4.05
C LEU A 76 -1.91 -10.23 4.44
N LEU A 77 -1.93 -11.37 3.73
CA LEU A 77 -1.13 -12.56 4.04
C LEU A 77 0.36 -12.25 4.27
N PRO A 78 1.08 -11.52 3.39
CA PRO A 78 2.48 -11.21 3.66
C PRO A 78 2.66 -10.39 4.94
N ILE A 79 1.78 -9.43 5.22
CA ILE A 79 1.83 -8.62 6.44
C ILE A 79 1.57 -9.53 7.65
N ALA A 80 0.54 -10.38 7.61
CA ALA A 80 0.20 -11.31 8.68
C ALA A 80 1.29 -12.36 8.93
N LEU A 81 2.05 -12.75 7.89
CA LEU A 81 3.16 -13.69 8.02
C LEU A 81 4.38 -13.03 8.69
N PHE A 82 4.64 -11.76 8.41
CA PHE A 82 5.78 -11.04 8.99
C PHE A 82 5.44 -10.31 10.30
N ALA A 83 4.17 -10.04 10.60
CA ALA A 83 3.75 -9.41 11.85
C ALA A 83 4.23 -10.14 13.12
N PRO A 84 4.18 -11.48 13.20
CA PRO A 84 4.69 -12.21 14.36
C PRO A 84 6.19 -12.02 14.60
N VAL A 85 6.98 -11.68 13.57
CA VAL A 85 8.43 -11.42 13.74
C VAL A 85 8.64 -10.20 14.65
N ALA A 86 7.82 -9.15 14.48
CA ALA A 86 7.84 -7.99 15.38
C ALA A 86 7.39 -8.38 16.81
N GLY A 87 6.34 -9.24 16.91
CA GLY A 87 5.89 -9.79 18.18
C GLY A 87 6.96 -10.61 18.90
N VAL A 88 7.65 -11.48 18.18
CA VAL A 88 8.76 -12.30 18.75
C VAL A 88 9.89 -11.40 19.26
N SER A 89 10.21 -10.32 18.57
CA SER A 89 11.21 -9.37 19.07
C SER A 89 10.77 -8.77 20.41
N MET A 90 9.51 -8.39 20.55
CA MET A 90 8.97 -7.89 21.82
C MET A 90 8.92 -8.99 22.90
N LEU A 91 8.57 -10.21 22.52
CA LEU A 91 8.59 -11.37 23.45
C LEU A 91 9.97 -11.59 24.10
N LEU A 92 11.04 -11.40 23.33
CA LEU A 92 12.42 -11.67 23.76
C LEU A 92 13.06 -10.47 24.49
N TYR A 93 12.72 -9.23 24.11
CA TYR A 93 13.43 -8.02 24.57
C TYR A 93 12.59 -7.11 25.48
N ALA A 94 11.28 -7.39 25.67
CA ALA A 94 10.47 -6.60 26.57
C ALA A 94 10.90 -6.80 28.02
N LYS A 95 10.70 -5.77 28.85
CA LYS A 95 10.89 -5.89 30.29
C LYS A 95 9.93 -6.93 30.85
N PRO A 96 10.40 -7.91 31.64
CA PRO A 96 9.54 -8.93 32.22
C PRO A 96 8.57 -8.28 33.22
N GLU A 97 7.28 -8.35 32.96
CA GLU A 97 6.20 -7.95 33.87
C GLU A 97 5.33 -9.19 34.19
N GLY A 98 4.96 -9.38 35.44
CA GLY A 98 4.18 -10.51 35.90
C GLY A 98 5.00 -11.79 36.12
N GLU A 99 4.34 -12.96 36.04
CA GLU A 99 5.01 -14.25 36.24
C GLU A 99 5.97 -14.58 35.09
N ILE A 100 7.18 -15.02 35.45
CA ILE A 100 8.21 -15.42 34.48
C ILE A 100 8.06 -16.92 34.24
N TYR A 101 7.63 -17.31 33.02
CA TYR A 101 7.49 -18.73 32.66
C TYR A 101 8.80 -19.38 32.26
N TRP A 102 9.69 -18.61 31.62
CA TRP A 102 10.97 -19.15 31.15
C TRP A 102 12.01 -18.05 31.03
N ARG A 103 13.26 -18.36 31.43
CA ARG A 103 14.38 -17.43 31.36
C ARG A 103 15.56 -18.09 30.67
N PHE A 104 16.01 -17.49 29.57
CA PHE A 104 17.17 -17.96 28.83
C PHE A 104 18.11 -16.77 28.55
N GLY A 105 19.17 -16.65 29.33
CA GLY A 105 20.15 -15.60 29.23
C GLY A 105 19.51 -14.20 29.36
N PHE A 106 19.49 -13.43 28.28
CA PHE A 106 18.90 -12.09 28.21
C PHE A 106 17.38 -12.09 27.93
N ALA A 107 16.82 -13.19 27.48
CA ALA A 107 15.41 -13.32 27.16
C ALA A 107 14.64 -13.88 28.36
N ALA A 108 13.59 -13.15 28.81
CA ALA A 108 12.69 -13.59 29.86
C ALA A 108 11.26 -13.57 29.33
N ILE A 109 10.67 -14.76 29.15
CA ILE A 109 9.28 -14.88 28.72
C ILE A 109 8.39 -14.77 29.95
N SER A 110 7.64 -13.68 30.02
CA SER A 110 6.68 -13.38 31.07
C SER A 110 5.28 -13.20 30.50
N GLU A 111 4.28 -13.20 31.35
CA GLU A 111 2.90 -12.95 30.96
C GLU A 111 2.77 -11.59 30.22
N GLY A 112 3.40 -10.54 30.75
CA GLY A 112 3.41 -9.21 30.13
C GLY A 112 4.09 -9.21 28.76
N SER A 113 5.21 -9.95 28.58
CA SER A 113 5.89 -10.02 27.28
C SER A 113 5.07 -10.76 26.21
N ILE A 114 4.28 -11.77 26.60
CA ILE A 114 3.35 -12.47 25.68
C ILE A 114 2.22 -11.53 25.23
N LEU A 115 1.58 -10.83 26.18
CA LEU A 115 0.52 -9.88 25.87
C LEU A 115 1.03 -8.75 24.96
N LEU A 116 2.23 -8.24 25.25
CA LEU A 116 2.87 -7.20 24.42
C LEU A 116 3.19 -7.70 23.01
N ALA A 117 3.69 -8.93 22.89
CA ALA A 117 3.98 -9.55 21.59
C ALA A 117 2.71 -9.70 20.74
N LEU A 118 1.61 -10.13 21.35
CA LEU A 118 0.30 -10.23 20.69
C LEU A 118 -0.22 -8.84 20.31
N ALA A 119 -0.15 -7.85 21.20
CA ALA A 119 -0.57 -6.49 20.93
C ALA A 119 0.18 -5.88 19.75
N VAL A 120 1.51 -6.05 19.69
CA VAL A 120 2.34 -5.56 18.58
C VAL A 120 2.02 -6.30 17.28
N THR A 121 1.84 -7.61 17.31
CA THR A 121 1.45 -8.40 16.12
C THR A 121 0.12 -7.92 15.55
N LEU A 122 -0.90 -7.75 16.39
CA LEU A 122 -2.20 -7.24 15.97
C LEU A 122 -2.10 -5.80 15.43
N ARG A 123 -1.27 -4.97 16.06
CA ARG A 123 -1.03 -3.59 15.61
C ARG A 123 -0.44 -3.52 14.22
N VAL A 124 0.56 -4.34 13.89
CA VAL A 124 1.14 -4.40 12.54
C VAL A 124 0.07 -4.74 11.50
N ILE A 125 -0.83 -5.66 11.82
CA ILE A 125 -1.97 -6.01 10.96
C ILE A 125 -2.95 -4.84 10.85
N ALA A 126 -3.30 -4.19 11.97
CA ALA A 126 -4.21 -3.05 12.00
C ALA A 126 -3.70 -1.84 11.22
N LEU A 127 -2.38 -1.63 11.19
CA LEU A 127 -1.72 -0.56 10.42
C LEU A 127 -1.65 -0.88 8.92
N GLY A 128 -1.49 -2.15 8.57
CA GLY A 128 -1.42 -2.57 7.17
C GLY A 128 -2.78 -2.60 6.46
N LEU A 129 -3.84 -2.89 7.20
CA LEU A 129 -5.19 -3.06 6.66
C LEU A 129 -5.75 -1.79 5.98
N PRO A 130 -5.66 -0.57 6.53
CA PRO A 130 -6.13 0.65 5.88
C PRO A 130 -5.49 0.87 4.51
N THR A 131 -4.20 0.60 4.40
CA THR A 131 -3.47 0.73 3.13
C THR A 131 -4.07 -0.18 2.05
N ILE A 132 -4.38 -1.43 2.40
CA ILE A 132 -4.98 -2.39 1.47
C ILE A 132 -6.40 -1.96 1.08
N LEU A 133 -7.21 -1.53 2.06
CA LEU A 133 -8.61 -1.16 1.84
C LEU A 133 -8.76 0.12 1.02
N LEU A 134 -7.95 1.14 1.30
CA LEU A 134 -8.05 2.47 0.68
C LEU A 134 -7.36 2.55 -0.68
N PHE A 135 -6.19 1.91 -0.82
CA PHE A 135 -5.39 1.99 -2.04
C PHE A 135 -5.49 0.76 -2.95
N GLY A 136 -6.20 -0.27 -2.52
CA GLY A 136 -6.31 -1.53 -3.26
C GLY A 136 -6.89 -1.40 -4.67
N ARG A 137 -7.64 -0.33 -4.96
CA ARG A 137 -8.26 -0.02 -6.27
C ARG A 137 -7.90 1.38 -6.79
N THR A 138 -7.02 2.11 -6.12
CA THR A 138 -6.65 3.48 -6.50
C THR A 138 -5.67 3.46 -7.65
N ASP A 139 -5.96 4.21 -8.72
CA ASP A 139 -5.05 4.38 -9.85
C ASP A 139 -3.89 5.31 -9.43
N PRO A 140 -2.63 4.92 -9.64
CA PRO A 140 -1.47 5.78 -9.39
C PRO A 140 -1.54 7.13 -10.11
N THR A 141 -2.18 7.20 -11.29
CA THR A 141 -2.34 8.45 -12.04
C THR A 141 -3.31 9.40 -11.33
N GLU A 142 -4.45 8.88 -10.84
CA GLU A 142 -5.40 9.67 -10.04
C GLU A 142 -4.77 10.17 -8.74
N LEU A 143 -3.96 9.32 -8.10
CA LEU A 143 -3.21 9.69 -6.90
C LEU A 143 -2.24 10.83 -7.19
N GLY A 144 -1.50 10.77 -8.30
CA GLY A 144 -0.61 11.83 -8.71
C GLY A 144 -1.35 13.14 -9.00
N ASP A 145 -2.43 13.08 -9.79
CA ASP A 145 -3.24 14.26 -10.08
C ASP A 145 -3.77 14.94 -8.81
N ALA A 146 -4.25 14.13 -7.85
CA ALA A 146 -4.74 14.61 -6.58
C ALA A 146 -3.62 15.23 -5.69
N LEU A 147 -2.44 14.63 -5.66
CA LEU A 147 -1.29 15.17 -4.92
C LEU A 147 -0.83 16.51 -5.48
N ALA A 148 -0.85 16.68 -6.80
CA ALA A 148 -0.46 17.94 -7.42
C ALA A 148 -1.51 19.04 -7.25
N GLN A 149 -2.81 18.71 -7.34
CA GLN A 149 -3.90 19.69 -7.38
C GLN A 149 -4.47 20.00 -6.00
N VAL A 150 -4.63 18.99 -5.13
CA VAL A 150 -5.24 19.14 -3.80
C VAL A 150 -4.19 19.33 -2.72
N ALA A 151 -3.12 18.52 -2.73
CA ALA A 151 -2.02 18.67 -1.78
C ALA A 151 -0.98 19.71 -2.19
N HIS A 152 -1.16 20.36 -3.36
CA HIS A 152 -0.28 21.40 -3.89
C HIS A 152 1.19 21.01 -3.98
N LEU A 153 1.48 19.71 -4.17
CA LEU A 153 2.84 19.25 -4.41
C LEU A 153 3.38 19.76 -5.75
N PRO A 154 4.66 20.13 -5.83
CA PRO A 154 5.24 20.62 -7.08
C PRO A 154 5.03 19.64 -8.23
N SER A 155 4.32 20.04 -9.25
CA SER A 155 3.91 19.20 -10.38
C SER A 155 5.08 18.51 -11.09
N ARG A 156 6.29 19.10 -11.03
CA ARG A 156 7.52 18.52 -11.59
C ARG A 156 7.82 17.15 -10.96
N PHE A 157 7.77 17.06 -9.63
CA PHE A 157 8.05 15.80 -8.91
C PHE A 157 6.94 14.78 -9.16
N VAL A 158 5.68 15.20 -9.06
CA VAL A 158 4.54 14.30 -9.25
C VAL A 158 4.56 13.68 -10.65
N LEU A 159 4.74 14.51 -11.68
CA LEU A 159 4.78 14.02 -13.06
C LEU A 159 6.03 13.18 -13.34
N GLY A 160 7.16 13.52 -12.72
CA GLY A 160 8.38 12.69 -12.78
C GLY A 160 8.15 11.31 -12.20
N VAL A 161 7.52 11.21 -11.03
CA VAL A 161 7.16 9.94 -10.40
C VAL A 161 6.17 9.14 -11.26
N LEU A 162 5.11 9.79 -11.78
CA LEU A 162 4.15 9.14 -12.68
C LEU A 162 4.81 8.62 -13.97
N ALA A 163 5.72 9.40 -14.56
CA ALA A 163 6.50 8.96 -15.70
C ALA A 163 7.38 7.75 -15.33
N GLY A 164 7.99 7.76 -14.14
CA GLY A 164 8.78 6.64 -13.60
C GLY A 164 7.96 5.38 -13.42
N THR A 165 6.77 5.46 -12.81
CA THR A 165 5.89 4.28 -12.63
C THR A 165 5.48 3.65 -13.97
N ARG A 166 5.19 4.47 -14.98
CA ARG A 166 4.90 3.98 -16.33
C ARG A 166 6.11 3.31 -16.98
N MET A 167 7.32 3.83 -16.73
CA MET A 167 8.57 3.23 -17.20
C MET A 167 8.84 1.86 -16.57
N LEU A 168 8.44 1.64 -15.29
CA LEU A 168 8.62 0.35 -14.63
C LEU A 168 7.94 -0.79 -15.39
N GLY A 169 6.71 -0.57 -15.87
CA GLY A 169 6.00 -1.55 -16.71
C GLY A 169 6.81 -1.93 -17.96
N LEU A 170 7.31 -0.93 -18.67
CA LEU A 170 8.14 -1.14 -19.85
C LEU A 170 9.45 -1.88 -19.55
N PHE A 171 10.07 -1.61 -18.39
CA PHE A 171 11.30 -2.32 -17.98
C PHE A 171 11.04 -3.77 -17.63
N LEU A 172 9.90 -4.11 -17.06
CA LEU A 172 9.52 -5.50 -16.83
C LEU A 172 9.33 -6.26 -18.15
N ASP A 173 8.74 -5.62 -19.15
CA ASP A 173 8.57 -6.22 -20.47
C ASP A 173 9.91 -6.35 -21.22
N ASP A 174 10.79 -5.35 -21.14
CA ASP A 174 12.15 -5.42 -21.66
C ASP A 174 12.93 -6.56 -21.00
N TRP A 175 12.80 -6.73 -19.69
CA TRP A 175 13.43 -7.83 -18.95
C TRP A 175 12.98 -9.19 -19.48
N ARG A 176 11.66 -9.38 -19.61
CA ARG A 176 11.08 -10.62 -20.15
C ARG A 176 11.56 -10.89 -21.58
N THR A 177 11.53 -9.88 -22.43
CA THR A 177 11.96 -9.98 -23.82
C THR A 177 13.44 -10.34 -23.93
N MET A 178 14.31 -9.71 -23.14
CA MET A 178 15.74 -10.06 -23.06
C MET A 178 15.94 -11.49 -22.57
N ALA A 179 15.18 -11.95 -21.60
CA ALA A 179 15.27 -13.32 -21.09
C ALA A 179 14.90 -14.33 -22.19
N LEU A 180 13.83 -14.07 -22.95
CA LEU A 180 13.42 -14.92 -24.08
C LEU A 180 14.46 -14.90 -25.21
N ALA A 181 14.97 -13.74 -25.60
CA ALA A 181 16.00 -13.62 -26.64
C ALA A 181 17.28 -14.38 -26.29
N ARG A 182 17.69 -14.37 -25.01
CA ARG A 182 18.85 -15.15 -24.54
C ARG A 182 18.62 -16.66 -24.58
N ARG A 183 17.41 -17.10 -24.21
CA ARG A 183 17.04 -18.53 -24.34
C ARG A 183 17.08 -18.99 -25.79
N ALA A 184 16.52 -18.19 -26.72
CA ALA A 184 16.55 -18.50 -28.15
C ALA A 184 17.97 -18.61 -28.71
N ARG A 185 18.94 -17.88 -28.13
CA ARG A 185 20.36 -17.94 -28.51
C ARG A 185 21.15 -19.03 -27.77
N GLY A 186 20.53 -19.89 -26.98
CA GLY A 186 21.19 -20.95 -26.21
C GLY A 186 22.09 -20.46 -25.05
N VAL A 187 22.02 -19.18 -24.66
CA VAL A 187 22.85 -18.58 -23.61
C VAL A 187 22.09 -18.47 -22.28
N GLY A 188 20.84 -19.01 -22.24
CA GLY A 188 19.91 -18.83 -21.13
C GLY A 188 20.29 -19.51 -19.82
N ASP A 189 21.07 -20.61 -19.85
CA ASP A 189 21.14 -21.57 -18.74
C ASP A 189 22.44 -21.55 -17.93
N ARG A 190 23.41 -20.71 -18.30
CA ARG A 190 24.69 -20.64 -17.59
C ARG A 190 24.78 -19.49 -16.62
N GLY A 191 24.91 -19.81 -15.30
CA GLY A 191 25.23 -18.86 -14.24
C GLY A 191 24.12 -17.83 -13.97
N ALA A 192 23.11 -18.16 -13.14
CA ALA A 192 21.97 -17.31 -12.82
C ALA A 192 22.39 -15.89 -12.34
N VAL A 193 23.41 -15.80 -11.50
CA VAL A 193 23.92 -14.53 -10.96
C VAL A 193 24.54 -13.67 -12.06
N ARG A 194 25.44 -14.23 -12.87
CA ARG A 194 26.07 -13.51 -13.99
C ARG A 194 25.03 -13.04 -15.01
N ARG A 195 24.01 -13.88 -15.27
CA ARG A 195 22.88 -13.54 -16.14
C ARG A 195 22.10 -12.35 -15.60
N PHE A 196 21.78 -12.38 -14.30
CA PHE A 196 21.06 -11.30 -13.64
C PHE A 196 21.79 -9.95 -13.79
N PHE A 197 23.06 -9.89 -13.40
CA PHE A 197 23.86 -8.65 -13.51
C PHE A 197 24.02 -8.16 -14.95
N SER A 198 24.25 -9.08 -15.90
CA SER A 198 24.35 -8.71 -17.32
C SER A 198 23.02 -8.17 -17.88
N MET A 199 21.87 -8.72 -17.47
CA MET A 199 20.56 -8.21 -17.88
C MET A 199 20.24 -6.90 -17.19
N ALA A 200 20.56 -6.77 -15.90
CA ALA A 200 20.38 -5.54 -15.13
C ALA A 200 21.20 -4.38 -15.72
N PHE A 201 22.43 -4.63 -16.16
CA PHE A 201 23.26 -3.62 -16.82
C PHE A 201 22.64 -3.15 -18.15
N VAL A 202 22.17 -4.08 -18.99
CA VAL A 202 21.48 -3.71 -20.25
C VAL A 202 20.21 -2.93 -19.98
N LEU A 203 19.44 -3.33 -18.96
CA LEU A 203 18.23 -2.61 -18.55
C LEU A 203 18.56 -1.20 -18.05
N LEU A 204 19.67 -1.03 -17.30
CA LEU A 204 20.15 0.28 -16.87
C LEU A 204 20.46 1.20 -18.06
N VAL A 205 21.14 0.67 -19.08
CA VAL A 205 21.42 1.42 -20.31
C VAL A 205 20.12 1.83 -21.02
N PHE A 206 19.12 0.93 -21.09
CA PHE A 206 17.81 1.26 -21.66
C PHE A 206 17.08 2.32 -20.82
N ALA A 207 17.16 2.21 -19.49
CA ALA A 207 16.55 3.16 -18.58
C ALA A 207 17.11 4.58 -18.77
N VAL A 208 18.44 4.72 -18.79
CA VAL A 208 19.11 6.01 -19.03
C VAL A 208 18.73 6.56 -20.41
N ARG A 209 18.84 5.75 -21.47
CA ARG A 209 18.53 6.19 -22.84
C ARG A 209 17.06 6.62 -22.98
N ARG A 210 16.12 5.88 -22.36
CA ARG A 210 14.69 6.18 -22.41
C ARG A 210 14.36 7.41 -21.56
N GLY A 211 14.97 7.52 -20.37
CA GLY A 211 14.83 8.65 -19.47
C GLY A 211 15.31 9.96 -20.11
N THR A 212 16.49 9.94 -20.76
CA THR A 212 17.02 11.10 -21.48
C THR A 212 16.10 11.54 -22.62
N LYS A 213 15.60 10.60 -23.43
CA LYS A 213 14.64 10.92 -24.50
C LYS A 213 13.34 11.51 -23.95
N LEU A 214 12.84 10.98 -22.83
CA LEU A 214 11.64 11.49 -22.17
C LEU A 214 11.87 12.90 -21.64
N ALA A 215 13.00 13.15 -20.96
CA ALA A 215 13.35 14.45 -20.44
C ALA A 215 13.41 15.51 -21.56
N MET A 216 14.13 15.23 -22.66
CA MET A 216 14.18 16.13 -23.83
C MET A 216 12.79 16.38 -24.42
N ALA A 217 11.94 15.34 -24.52
CA ALA A 217 10.60 15.50 -25.05
C ALA A 217 9.69 16.32 -24.12
N MET A 218 9.88 16.21 -22.80
CA MET A 218 9.16 17.01 -21.80
C MET A 218 9.61 18.49 -21.84
N GLU A 219 10.92 18.73 -21.93
CA GLU A 219 11.47 20.09 -22.07
C GLU A 219 10.97 20.76 -23.37
N ALA A 220 10.99 20.05 -24.50
CA ALA A 220 10.46 20.55 -25.77
C ALA A 220 8.96 20.90 -25.71
N ARG A 221 8.20 20.30 -24.77
CA ARG A 221 6.79 20.62 -24.51
C ARG A 221 6.60 21.69 -23.44
N GLY A 222 7.65 22.40 -23.06
CA GLY A 222 7.58 23.47 -22.06
C GLY A 222 7.52 22.99 -20.62
N PHE A 223 7.94 21.75 -20.33
CA PHE A 223 8.00 21.25 -18.97
C PHE A 223 9.04 22.06 -18.17
N GLY A 224 8.59 22.72 -17.11
CA GLY A 224 9.47 23.55 -16.29
C GLY A 224 9.54 25.02 -16.67
N SER A 225 8.80 25.48 -17.71
CA SER A 225 8.80 26.87 -18.19
C SER A 225 8.18 27.91 -17.24
N GLY A 226 7.64 27.48 -16.07
CA GLY A 226 6.97 28.39 -15.12
C GLY A 226 5.55 28.80 -15.51
N ILE A 227 5.07 28.42 -16.69
CA ILE A 227 3.71 28.72 -17.15
C ILE A 227 2.71 27.91 -16.31
N PRO A 228 1.60 28.52 -15.82
CA PRO A 228 0.55 27.83 -15.10
C PRO A 228 -0.01 26.65 -15.93
N ARG A 229 -0.06 25.46 -15.33
CA ARG A 229 -0.54 24.27 -16.04
C ARG A 229 -2.05 24.19 -16.00
N THR A 230 -2.63 23.78 -17.12
CA THR A 230 -4.02 23.30 -17.19
C THR A 230 -4.07 21.81 -16.93
N TRP A 231 -5.11 21.36 -16.24
CA TRP A 231 -5.29 19.95 -15.89
C TRP A 231 -6.38 19.32 -16.75
N ALA A 232 -6.06 18.25 -17.45
CA ALA A 232 -7.03 17.51 -18.25
C ALA A 232 -8.05 16.76 -17.37
N ARG A 233 -7.65 16.39 -16.16
CA ARG A 233 -8.49 15.74 -15.15
C ARG A 233 -8.48 16.58 -13.88
N PRO A 234 -9.54 17.36 -13.60
CA PRO A 234 -9.62 18.13 -12.38
C PRO A 234 -9.87 17.18 -11.19
N SER A 235 -9.01 17.28 -10.18
CA SER A 235 -9.18 16.58 -8.91
C SER A 235 -9.77 17.55 -7.90
N ARG A 236 -10.99 17.29 -7.44
CA ARG A 236 -11.71 18.15 -6.47
C ARG A 236 -12.13 17.33 -5.26
N LEU A 237 -12.20 18.00 -4.12
CA LEU A 237 -12.81 17.43 -2.93
C LEU A 237 -14.33 17.50 -3.04
N HIS A 238 -15.00 16.46 -2.58
CA HIS A 238 -16.47 16.32 -2.58
C HIS A 238 -16.99 16.07 -1.18
N ALA A 239 -18.30 16.16 -0.97
CA ALA A 239 -18.89 15.81 0.32
C ALA A 239 -18.58 14.39 0.80
N ARG A 240 -18.36 13.46 -0.14
CA ARG A 240 -17.92 12.08 0.17
C ARG A 240 -16.59 12.02 0.91
N ASP A 241 -15.69 12.95 0.63
CA ASP A 241 -14.38 13.05 1.30
C ASP A 241 -14.56 13.40 2.78
N GLY A 242 -15.44 14.34 3.07
CA GLY A 242 -15.80 14.70 4.44
C GLY A 242 -16.44 13.54 5.20
N ILE A 243 -17.36 12.81 4.56
CA ILE A 243 -18.02 11.63 5.16
C ILE A 243 -16.98 10.53 5.43
N ALA A 244 -16.06 10.28 4.49
CA ALA A 244 -14.98 9.31 4.68
C ALA A 244 -14.07 9.69 5.86
N ALA A 245 -13.66 10.97 5.93
CA ALA A 245 -12.84 11.47 7.03
C ALA A 245 -13.52 11.33 8.39
N LEU A 246 -14.80 11.72 8.48
CA LEU A 246 -15.62 11.55 9.70
C LEU A 246 -15.75 10.07 10.08
N GLY A 247 -15.97 9.19 9.10
CA GLY A 247 -16.01 7.74 9.33
C GLY A 247 -14.70 7.20 9.91
N GLY A 248 -13.55 7.66 9.39
CA GLY A 248 -12.24 7.29 9.93
C GLY A 248 -12.01 7.80 11.34
N VAL A 249 -12.39 9.05 11.63
CA VAL A 249 -12.34 9.59 13.01
C VAL A 249 -13.22 8.75 13.94
N ALA A 250 -14.45 8.42 13.51
CA ALA A 250 -15.35 7.61 14.31
C ALA A 250 -14.78 6.22 14.62
N ILE A 251 -14.17 5.55 13.63
CA ILE A 251 -13.50 4.25 13.83
C ILE A 251 -12.40 4.36 14.89
N MET A 252 -11.55 5.39 14.82
CA MET A 252 -10.46 5.57 15.79
C MET A 252 -10.95 5.94 17.17
N VAL A 253 -11.93 6.85 17.28
CA VAL A 253 -12.54 7.23 18.56
C VAL A 253 -13.17 5.99 19.21
N LEU A 254 -13.93 5.19 18.46
CA LEU A 254 -14.55 3.97 18.97
C LEU A 254 -13.50 2.95 19.42
N ALA A 255 -12.39 2.79 18.68
CA ALA A 255 -11.32 1.88 19.07
C ALA A 255 -10.64 2.30 20.38
N ILE A 256 -10.35 3.60 20.55
CA ILE A 256 -9.75 4.13 21.76
C ILE A 256 -10.73 4.07 22.95
N VAL A 257 -11.98 4.48 22.74
CA VAL A 257 -13.01 4.43 23.78
C VAL A 257 -13.23 2.99 24.27
N ALA A 258 -13.24 2.01 23.36
CA ALA A 258 -13.34 0.60 23.72
C ALA A 258 -12.16 0.14 24.60
N ALA A 259 -10.94 0.56 24.28
CA ALA A 259 -9.75 0.23 25.08
C ALA A 259 -9.78 0.88 26.47
N VAL A 260 -10.23 2.15 26.54
CA VAL A 260 -10.40 2.87 27.82
C VAL A 260 -11.49 2.23 28.64
N ALA A 261 -12.63 1.88 28.06
CA ALA A 261 -13.75 1.22 28.74
C ALA A 261 -13.37 -0.18 29.25
N ALA A 262 -12.49 -0.89 28.54
CA ALA A 262 -11.94 -2.16 28.98
C ALA A 262 -10.87 -2.02 30.08
N GLY A 263 -10.46 -0.81 30.45
CA GLY A 263 -9.45 -0.54 31.48
C GLY A 263 -8.04 -0.99 31.13
N VAL A 264 -7.77 -1.31 29.83
CA VAL A 264 -6.47 -1.81 29.36
C VAL A 264 -5.68 -0.78 28.54
N PHE A 265 -6.24 0.42 28.40
CA PHE A 265 -5.56 1.48 27.67
C PHE A 265 -4.27 1.88 28.37
N ARG A 266 -3.13 1.68 27.72
CA ARG A 266 -1.81 2.14 28.17
C ARG A 266 -1.23 3.07 27.11
N PHE A 267 -0.87 4.27 27.52
CA PHE A 267 -0.17 5.19 26.64
C PHE A 267 1.29 4.80 26.51
N VAL A 268 1.88 4.90 25.32
CA VAL A 268 3.28 4.49 25.05
C VAL A 268 4.28 5.19 25.97
N TRP A 269 3.93 6.35 26.53
CA TRP A 269 4.84 7.22 27.29
C TRP A 269 4.44 7.35 28.76
N SER A 270 3.52 6.52 29.25
CA SER A 270 3.13 6.46 30.65
C SER A 270 3.89 5.39 31.44
#